data_614fe595ed68e0c1024dfc5e29a86ead
#
_entry.id   614fe595ed68e0c1024dfc5e29a86ead
#
_cell.length_a   1.000
_cell.length_b   1.000
_cell.length_c   1.000
_cell.angle_alpha   90.00
_cell.angle_beta   90.00
_cell.angle_gamma   90.00
#
_symmetry.space_group_name_H-M   'P 1'
#
loop_
_entity.id
_entity.type
_entity.pdbx_description
1 polymer ?
#
loop_
_entity_poly.entity_id
_entity_poly.type
_entity_poly.pdbx_seq_one_letter_code
_entity_poly.pdbx_strand_id
1 'polypeptide(L)'
;MKKTKEIIIDAFWQLLEEKTFNKITVQNIVERCALNRNTFYYHFQDIPNLAEYTVKLWADEIIQNNYEFGSPMTCLSPLVEEFIKHKKAFQHLYSSSQKDEFITYMNHVALHIVQMFMKQSSHYVSRSEDEKETLTHFYKCLMIGILIDWLECQGDYDLKLFVEKIYHLIDSSSQTLL
;
A
#
# COMPACT_ATOMS: atom_id res chain seq x y z
N MET A 1 19.06 14.07 -12.50
CA MET A 1 19.90 13.60 -11.35
C MET A 1 18.96 13.42 -10.17
N LYS A 2 18.88 12.21 -9.57
CA LYS A 2 18.05 11.98 -8.37
C LYS A 2 18.51 12.89 -7.23
N LYS A 3 17.56 13.44 -6.47
CA LYS A 3 17.89 14.24 -5.27
C LYS A 3 18.43 13.31 -4.18
N THR A 4 19.31 13.81 -3.33
CA THR A 4 19.95 13.03 -2.24
C THR A 4 18.92 12.30 -1.38
N LYS A 5 17.79 12.94 -1.09
CA LYS A 5 16.69 12.34 -0.31
C LYS A 5 16.10 11.11 -1.00
N GLU A 6 15.91 11.15 -2.32
CA GLU A 6 15.40 10.03 -3.12
C GLU A 6 16.38 8.85 -3.12
N ILE A 7 17.68 9.12 -3.18
CA ILE A 7 18.73 8.09 -3.12
C ILE A 7 18.69 7.35 -1.77
N ILE A 8 18.48 8.08 -0.67
CA ILE A 8 18.35 7.49 0.68
C ILE A 8 17.10 6.61 0.77
N ILE A 9 15.96 7.06 0.23
CA ILE A 9 14.70 6.32 0.20
C ILE A 9 14.84 5.03 -0.62
N ASP A 10 15.43 5.11 -1.82
CA ASP A 10 15.68 3.93 -2.66
C ASP A 10 16.57 2.89 -1.96
N ALA A 11 17.63 3.34 -1.29
CA ALA A 11 18.52 2.46 -0.53
C ALA A 11 17.80 1.79 0.65
N PHE A 12 16.91 2.52 1.30
CA PHE A 12 16.09 1.98 2.40
C PHE A 12 15.10 0.91 1.90
N TRP A 13 14.39 1.15 0.77
CA TRP A 13 13.53 0.15 0.13
C TRP A 13 14.30 -1.14 -0.20
N GLN A 14 15.48 -1.00 -0.82
CA GLN A 14 16.33 -2.16 -1.13
C GLN A 14 16.75 -2.93 0.13
N LEU A 15 17.08 -2.22 1.21
CA LEU A 15 17.43 -2.85 2.49
C LEU A 15 16.25 -3.56 3.14
N LEU A 16 15.03 -3.03 3.00
CA LEU A 16 13.81 -3.68 3.47
C LEU A 16 13.50 -4.98 2.73
N GLU A 17 13.89 -5.09 1.43
CA GLU A 17 13.76 -6.36 0.69
C GLU A 17 14.77 -7.42 1.17
N GLU A 18 15.91 -7.00 1.72
CA GLU A 18 17.01 -7.90 2.10
C GLU A 18 16.98 -8.33 3.57
N LYS A 19 16.51 -7.47 4.47
CA LYS A 19 16.58 -7.69 5.92
C LYS A 19 15.42 -7.06 6.68
N THR A 20 15.12 -7.63 7.84
CA THR A 20 14.08 -7.09 8.75
C THR A 20 14.40 -5.67 9.19
N PHE A 21 13.37 -4.87 9.39
CA PHE A 21 13.47 -3.46 9.77
C PHE A 21 14.47 -3.22 10.92
N ASN A 22 14.38 -4.01 11.99
CA ASN A 22 15.22 -3.87 13.18
C ASN A 22 16.72 -4.14 12.93
N LYS A 23 17.10 -4.73 11.79
CA LYS A 23 18.49 -4.97 11.38
C LYS A 23 19.04 -3.89 10.45
N ILE A 24 18.21 -2.94 10.03
CA ILE A 24 18.65 -1.82 9.21
C ILE A 24 19.28 -0.77 10.10
N THR A 25 20.46 -0.28 9.73
CA THR A 25 21.20 0.77 10.43
C THR A 25 21.48 1.95 9.51
N VAL A 26 21.68 3.13 10.08
CA VAL A 26 22.09 4.31 9.30
C VAL A 26 23.39 4.03 8.52
N GLN A 27 24.31 3.22 9.09
CA GLN A 27 25.52 2.80 8.39
C GLN A 27 25.22 2.02 7.12
N ASN A 28 24.28 1.05 7.17
CA ASN A 28 23.87 0.28 5.99
C ASN A 28 23.31 1.18 4.88
N ILE A 29 22.51 2.19 5.26
CA ILE A 29 21.90 3.12 4.31
C ILE A 29 22.96 3.98 3.64
N VAL A 30 23.84 4.64 4.43
CA VAL A 30 24.83 5.56 3.88
C VAL A 30 25.91 4.86 3.05
N GLU A 31 26.30 3.64 3.41
CA GLU A 31 27.20 2.81 2.60
C GLU A 31 26.59 2.49 1.25
N ARG A 32 25.31 2.10 1.21
CA ARG A 32 24.60 1.80 -0.05
C ARG A 32 24.44 3.02 -0.96
N CYS A 33 24.29 4.20 -0.36
CA CYS A 33 24.16 5.47 -1.08
C CYS A 33 25.52 6.11 -1.46
N ALA A 34 26.64 5.61 -0.96
CA ALA A 34 27.93 6.27 -0.99
C ALA A 34 27.88 7.68 -0.36
N LEU A 35 27.14 7.82 0.74
CA LEU A 35 26.97 9.06 1.50
C LEU A 35 27.64 8.95 2.88
N ASN A 36 27.66 10.04 3.63
CA ASN A 36 28.10 10.05 5.02
C ASN A 36 26.90 10.18 5.99
N ARG A 37 27.11 9.87 7.28
CA ARG A 37 26.08 9.95 8.31
C ARG A 37 25.49 11.35 8.48
N ASN A 38 26.29 12.40 8.34
CA ASN A 38 25.82 13.77 8.48
C ASN A 38 24.80 14.11 7.38
N THR A 39 25.02 13.61 6.16
CA THR A 39 24.06 13.75 5.05
C THR A 39 22.73 13.03 5.36
N PHE A 40 22.78 11.86 5.97
CA PHE A 40 21.57 11.17 6.42
C PHE A 40 20.81 12.02 7.44
N TYR A 41 21.47 12.47 8.53
CA TYR A 41 20.85 13.25 9.59
C TYR A 41 20.41 14.66 9.18
N TYR A 42 20.91 15.17 8.07
CA TYR A 42 20.38 16.38 7.45
C TYR A 42 18.97 16.19 6.88
N HIS A 43 18.64 14.97 6.40
CA HIS A 43 17.36 14.67 5.75
C HIS A 43 16.37 13.97 6.66
N PHE A 44 16.82 13.13 7.57
CA PHE A 44 16.00 12.28 8.44
C PHE A 44 16.57 12.25 9.86
N GLN A 45 15.69 12.32 10.85
CA GLN A 45 16.04 12.29 12.24
C GLN A 45 16.62 10.92 12.67
N ASP A 46 15.98 9.85 12.20
CA ASP A 46 16.30 8.45 12.48
C ASP A 46 15.70 7.52 11.41
N ILE A 47 15.85 6.22 11.60
CA ILE A 47 15.30 5.20 10.67
C ILE A 47 13.77 5.12 10.75
N PRO A 48 13.10 5.15 11.92
CA PRO A 48 11.65 5.28 12.00
C PRO A 48 11.09 6.46 11.18
N ASN A 49 11.67 7.65 11.31
CA ASN A 49 11.26 8.82 10.53
C ASN A 49 11.47 8.63 9.01
N LEU A 50 12.56 7.96 8.60
CA LEU A 50 12.76 7.58 7.20
C LEU A 50 11.69 6.59 6.75
N ALA A 51 11.36 5.58 7.56
CA ALA A 51 10.34 4.57 7.23
C ALA A 51 8.96 5.21 7.04
N GLU A 52 8.53 6.03 7.99
CA GLU A 52 7.28 6.78 7.92
C GLU A 52 7.21 7.63 6.64
N TYR A 53 8.26 8.41 6.38
CA TYR A 53 8.33 9.24 5.18
C TYR A 53 8.28 8.42 3.89
N THR A 54 8.97 7.29 3.85
CA THR A 54 9.04 6.39 2.68
C THR A 54 7.68 5.76 2.38
N VAL A 55 6.99 5.23 3.40
CA VAL A 55 5.65 4.63 3.24
C VAL A 55 4.64 5.70 2.84
N LYS A 56 4.70 6.88 3.46
CA LYS A 56 3.85 8.02 3.08
C LYS A 56 4.05 8.42 1.62
N LEU A 57 5.30 8.58 1.18
CA LEU A 57 5.60 8.95 -0.20
C LEU A 57 5.07 7.92 -1.19
N TRP A 58 5.26 6.62 -0.91
CA TRP A 58 4.71 5.54 -1.72
C TRP A 58 3.17 5.60 -1.77
N ALA A 59 2.50 5.82 -0.64
CA ALA A 59 1.05 5.96 -0.58
C ALA A 59 0.56 7.17 -1.39
N ASP A 60 1.24 8.32 -1.27
CA ASP A 60 0.92 9.53 -2.03
C ASP A 60 1.09 9.32 -3.54
N GLU A 61 2.12 8.58 -3.97
CA GLU A 61 2.33 8.21 -5.37
C GLU A 61 1.21 7.32 -5.91
N ILE A 62 0.77 6.32 -5.15
CA ILE A 62 -0.39 5.48 -5.50
C ILE A 62 -1.66 6.33 -5.62
N ILE A 63 -1.88 7.25 -4.69
CA ILE A 63 -3.04 8.15 -4.69
C ILE A 63 -3.03 9.11 -5.89
N GLN A 64 -1.86 9.61 -6.29
CA GLN A 64 -1.71 10.58 -7.37
C GLN A 64 -1.70 9.94 -8.76
N ASN A 65 -1.31 8.68 -8.86
CA ASN A 65 -1.39 7.96 -10.12
C ASN A 65 -2.86 7.81 -10.53
N ASN A 66 -3.25 8.55 -11.57
CA ASN A 66 -4.58 8.45 -12.15
C ASN A 66 -4.71 7.09 -12.85
N TYR A 67 -5.23 6.11 -12.13
CA TYR A 67 -5.61 4.84 -12.72
C TYR A 67 -6.77 5.06 -13.71
N GLU A 68 -6.65 4.54 -14.93
CA GLU A 68 -7.78 4.48 -15.86
C GLU A 68 -8.79 3.47 -15.33
N PHE A 69 -9.94 3.97 -14.84
CA PHE A 69 -10.97 3.18 -14.20
C PHE A 69 -11.95 2.62 -15.23
N GLY A 70 -11.67 1.44 -15.76
CA GLY A 70 -12.63 0.71 -16.60
C GLY A 70 -13.50 -0.27 -15.81
N SER A 71 -12.92 -0.92 -14.80
CA SER A 71 -13.60 -1.88 -13.91
C SER A 71 -12.91 -1.89 -12.54
N PRO A 72 -13.54 -2.46 -11.47
CA PRO A 72 -12.89 -2.64 -10.18
C PRO A 72 -11.53 -3.34 -10.28
N MET A 73 -11.41 -4.32 -11.16
CA MET A 73 -10.18 -5.09 -11.37
C MET A 73 -9.07 -4.24 -12.00
N THR A 74 -9.39 -3.37 -12.94
CA THR A 74 -8.38 -2.47 -13.54
C THR A 74 -7.82 -1.47 -12.54
N CYS A 75 -8.59 -1.10 -11.51
CA CYS A 75 -8.13 -0.25 -10.40
C CYS A 75 -7.25 -1.01 -9.40
N LEU A 76 -7.64 -2.25 -9.08
CA LEU A 76 -6.97 -3.04 -8.04
C LEU A 76 -5.69 -3.73 -8.54
N SER A 77 -5.64 -4.12 -9.81
CA SER A 77 -4.52 -4.88 -10.38
C SER A 77 -3.17 -4.19 -10.19
N PRO A 78 -2.98 -2.89 -10.49
CA PRO A 78 -1.70 -2.21 -10.27
C PRO A 78 -1.29 -2.17 -8.79
N LEU A 79 -2.27 -1.98 -7.89
CA LEU A 79 -2.02 -1.98 -6.45
C LEU A 79 -1.58 -3.36 -5.96
N VAL A 80 -2.26 -4.42 -6.41
CA VAL A 80 -1.91 -5.81 -6.10
C VAL A 80 -0.51 -6.14 -6.63
N GLU A 81 -0.16 -5.69 -7.82
CA GLU A 81 1.17 -5.88 -8.42
C GLU A 81 2.26 -5.16 -7.60
N GLU A 82 2.02 -3.95 -7.12
CA GLU A 82 2.95 -3.25 -6.22
C GLU A 82 3.11 -3.98 -4.87
N PHE A 83 2.03 -4.53 -4.29
CA PHE A 83 2.14 -5.35 -3.07
C PHE A 83 2.95 -6.62 -3.29
N ILE A 84 2.73 -7.32 -4.41
CA ILE A 84 3.50 -8.53 -4.76
C ILE A 84 4.98 -8.19 -4.98
N LYS A 85 5.26 -7.12 -5.71
CA LYS A 85 6.61 -6.64 -6.00
C LYS A 85 7.39 -6.30 -4.73
N HIS A 86 6.76 -5.65 -3.76
CA HIS A 86 7.36 -5.22 -2.49
C HIS A 86 6.98 -6.11 -1.29
N LYS A 87 6.60 -7.36 -1.55
CA LYS A 87 6.12 -8.32 -0.53
C LYS A 87 7.01 -8.35 0.71
N LYS A 88 8.32 -8.57 0.54
CA LYS A 88 9.26 -8.69 1.66
C LYS A 88 9.39 -7.40 2.46
N ALA A 89 9.46 -6.25 1.78
CA ALA A 89 9.53 -4.95 2.43
C ALA A 89 8.28 -4.69 3.29
N PHE A 90 7.09 -4.96 2.76
CA PHE A 90 5.83 -4.81 3.50
C PHE A 90 5.72 -5.80 4.67
N GLN A 91 6.15 -7.05 4.50
CA GLN A 91 6.23 -8.02 5.60
C GLN A 91 7.17 -7.56 6.72
N HIS A 92 8.33 -7.01 6.35
CA HIS A 92 9.29 -6.49 7.32
C HIS A 92 8.78 -5.25 8.07
N LEU A 93 8.03 -4.36 7.40
CA LEU A 93 7.36 -3.21 8.02
C LEU A 93 6.21 -3.67 8.93
N TYR A 94 5.34 -4.56 8.43
CA TYR A 94 4.21 -5.10 9.20
C TYR A 94 4.64 -5.85 10.47
N SER A 95 5.79 -6.52 10.44
CA SER A 95 6.37 -7.25 11.57
C SER A 95 7.30 -6.40 12.45
N SER A 96 7.29 -5.08 12.30
CA SER A 96 8.18 -4.15 12.99
C SER A 96 7.45 -3.24 13.97
N SER A 97 8.21 -2.38 14.66
CA SER A 97 7.65 -1.28 15.47
C SER A 97 6.93 -0.21 14.64
N GLN A 98 7.03 -0.24 13.31
CA GLN A 98 6.38 0.70 12.38
C GLN A 98 5.05 0.16 11.83
N LYS A 99 4.52 -0.93 12.43
CA LYS A 99 3.27 -1.58 11.99
C LYS A 99 2.08 -0.63 11.99
N ASP A 100 1.91 0.14 13.03
CA ASP A 100 0.73 1.00 13.19
C ASP A 100 0.74 2.14 12.17
N GLU A 101 1.88 2.77 11.94
CA GLU A 101 2.07 3.79 10.90
C GLU A 101 1.86 3.20 9.52
N PHE A 102 2.42 2.03 9.24
CA PHE A 102 2.22 1.33 7.98
C PHE A 102 0.73 1.06 7.73
N ILE A 103 -0.01 0.50 8.69
CA ILE A 103 -1.45 0.24 8.57
C ILE A 103 -2.24 1.55 8.39
N THR A 104 -1.84 2.62 9.05
CA THR A 104 -2.47 3.94 8.89
C THR A 104 -2.38 4.42 7.44
N TYR A 105 -1.20 4.35 6.82
CA TYR A 105 -1.04 4.74 5.40
C TYR A 105 -1.78 3.80 4.46
N MET A 106 -1.81 2.49 4.74
CA MET A 106 -2.60 1.55 3.93
C MET A 106 -4.10 1.85 3.99
N ASN A 107 -4.62 2.26 5.15
CA ASN A 107 -6.01 2.72 5.28
C ASN A 107 -6.29 3.97 4.42
N HIS A 108 -5.36 4.92 4.34
CA HIS A 108 -5.52 6.10 3.46
C HIS A 108 -5.55 5.71 1.99
N VAL A 109 -4.65 4.82 1.55
CA VAL A 109 -4.63 4.29 0.17
C VAL A 109 -5.94 3.57 -0.15
N ALA A 110 -6.37 2.65 0.72
CA ALA A 110 -7.60 1.89 0.52
C ALA A 110 -8.82 2.80 0.44
N LEU A 111 -8.94 3.77 1.36
CA LEU A 111 -10.04 4.74 1.35
C LEU A 111 -10.07 5.54 0.04
N HIS A 112 -8.93 6.03 -0.41
CA HIS A 112 -8.83 6.80 -1.66
C HIS A 112 -9.28 5.98 -2.87
N ILE A 113 -8.76 4.76 -3.01
CA ILE A 113 -9.11 3.87 -4.14
C ILE A 113 -10.60 3.54 -4.14
N VAL A 114 -11.18 3.20 -2.98
CA VAL A 114 -12.61 2.93 -2.86
C VAL A 114 -13.43 4.17 -3.25
N GLN A 115 -13.08 5.35 -2.77
CA GLN A 115 -13.79 6.58 -3.10
C GLN A 115 -13.73 6.92 -4.59
N MET A 116 -12.56 6.73 -5.22
CA MET A 116 -12.41 6.95 -6.66
C MET A 116 -13.27 5.99 -7.46
N PHE A 117 -13.24 4.70 -7.12
CA PHE A 117 -14.04 3.68 -7.78
C PHE A 117 -15.54 3.95 -7.61
N MET A 118 -16.00 4.22 -6.40
CA MET A 118 -17.42 4.45 -6.08
C MET A 118 -17.99 5.66 -6.83
N LYS A 119 -17.25 6.73 -7.00
CA LYS A 119 -17.70 7.92 -7.76
C LYS A 119 -18.04 7.63 -9.24
N GLN A 120 -17.51 6.56 -9.80
CA GLN A 120 -17.75 6.18 -11.21
C GLN A 120 -18.88 5.16 -11.38
N SER A 121 -19.32 4.52 -10.29
CA SER A 121 -20.41 3.55 -10.32
C SER A 121 -21.77 4.25 -10.33
N SER A 122 -22.58 4.05 -11.39
CA SER A 122 -23.94 4.59 -11.46
C SER A 122 -24.83 4.11 -10.32
N HIS A 123 -24.66 2.86 -9.89
CA HIS A 123 -25.36 2.31 -8.73
C HIS A 123 -25.00 2.99 -7.41
N TYR A 124 -23.76 3.45 -7.26
CA TYR A 124 -23.33 4.16 -6.07
C TYR A 124 -23.83 5.61 -6.08
N VAL A 125 -23.77 6.27 -7.25
CA VAL A 125 -24.18 7.69 -7.38
C VAL A 125 -25.65 7.90 -7.00
N SER A 126 -26.53 6.93 -7.27
CA SER A 126 -27.98 6.99 -6.96
C SER A 126 -28.34 6.70 -5.51
N ARG A 127 -27.39 6.29 -4.66
CA ARG A 127 -27.64 5.97 -3.25
C ARG A 127 -27.64 7.21 -2.37
N SER A 128 -28.25 7.07 -1.19
CA SER A 128 -28.17 8.08 -0.12
C SER A 128 -26.73 8.25 0.38
N GLU A 129 -26.42 9.39 1.01
CA GLU A 129 -25.09 9.65 1.57
C GLU A 129 -24.72 8.65 2.68
N ASP A 130 -25.67 8.25 3.51
CA ASP A 130 -25.48 7.21 4.56
C ASP A 130 -25.11 5.84 3.96
N GLU A 131 -25.81 5.42 2.90
CA GLU A 131 -25.46 4.19 2.18
C GLU A 131 -24.08 4.27 1.50
N LYS A 132 -23.72 5.43 0.94
CA LYS A 132 -22.42 5.67 0.34
C LYS A 132 -21.29 5.57 1.37
N GLU A 133 -21.48 6.18 2.53
CA GLU A 133 -20.52 6.11 3.63
C GLU A 133 -20.35 4.67 4.12
N THR A 134 -21.45 3.95 4.32
CA THR A 134 -21.47 2.55 4.75
C THR A 134 -20.73 1.65 3.76
N LEU A 135 -21.01 1.77 2.45
CA LEU A 135 -20.34 0.99 1.40
C LEU A 135 -18.85 1.32 1.30
N THR A 136 -18.50 2.60 1.38
CA THR A 136 -17.10 3.04 1.36
C THR A 136 -16.33 2.42 2.52
N HIS A 137 -16.91 2.46 3.72
CA HIS A 137 -16.30 1.85 4.91
C HIS A 137 -16.15 0.34 4.77
N PHE A 138 -17.21 -0.35 4.29
CA PHE A 138 -17.20 -1.80 4.06
C PHE A 138 -16.08 -2.23 3.10
N TYR A 139 -15.98 -1.61 1.92
CA TYR A 139 -14.96 -1.97 0.94
C TYR A 139 -13.54 -1.61 1.39
N LYS A 140 -13.37 -0.50 2.09
CA LYS A 140 -12.09 -0.17 2.73
C LYS A 140 -11.67 -1.25 3.72
N CYS A 141 -12.57 -1.69 4.61
CA CYS A 141 -12.28 -2.74 5.58
C CYS A 141 -11.97 -4.07 4.89
N LEU A 142 -12.67 -4.41 3.82
CA LEU A 142 -12.40 -5.60 3.03
C LEU A 142 -10.99 -5.57 2.42
N MET A 143 -10.60 -4.47 1.80
CA MET A 143 -9.25 -4.30 1.22
C MET A 143 -8.15 -4.44 2.28
N ILE A 144 -8.31 -3.78 3.41
CA ILE A 144 -7.33 -3.84 4.52
C ILE A 144 -7.30 -5.24 5.14
N GLY A 145 -8.46 -5.89 5.31
CA GLY A 145 -8.54 -7.27 5.82
C GLY A 145 -7.79 -8.26 4.93
N ILE A 146 -7.97 -8.17 3.61
CA ILE A 146 -7.25 -9.01 2.64
C ILE A 146 -5.73 -8.76 2.71
N LEU A 147 -5.31 -7.51 2.78
CA LEU A 147 -3.89 -7.16 2.89
C LEU A 147 -3.27 -7.71 4.18
N ILE A 148 -3.93 -7.52 5.32
CA ILE A 148 -3.45 -8.00 6.61
C ILE A 148 -3.35 -9.51 6.61
N ASP A 149 -4.40 -10.22 6.18
CA ASP A 149 -4.42 -11.67 6.07
C ASP A 149 -3.26 -12.19 5.21
N TRP A 150 -3.06 -11.58 4.03
CA TRP A 150 -1.95 -11.95 3.14
C TRP A 150 -0.58 -11.73 3.78
N LEU A 151 -0.38 -10.64 4.52
CA LEU A 151 0.87 -10.37 5.23
C LEU A 151 1.09 -11.34 6.41
N GLU A 152 0.04 -11.68 7.15
CA GLU A 152 0.08 -12.62 8.28
C GLU A 152 0.37 -14.05 7.80
N CYS A 153 -0.22 -14.46 6.68
CA CYS A 153 0.09 -15.72 6.00
C CYS A 153 1.44 -15.69 5.24
N GLN A 154 2.26 -14.67 5.45
CA GLN A 154 3.55 -14.50 4.78
C GLN A 154 3.46 -14.50 3.23
N GLY A 155 2.29 -14.13 2.70
CA GLY A 155 1.99 -14.16 1.28
C GLY A 155 2.02 -15.57 0.69
N ASP A 156 1.51 -16.54 1.41
CA ASP A 156 1.53 -17.98 1.05
C ASP A 156 0.54 -18.32 -0.07
N TYR A 157 -0.35 -17.41 -0.43
CA TYR A 157 -1.28 -17.57 -1.54
C TYR A 157 -1.09 -16.49 -2.61
N ASP A 158 -1.53 -16.81 -3.84
CA ASP A 158 -1.53 -15.88 -4.96
C ASP A 158 -2.59 -14.78 -4.73
N LEU A 159 -2.13 -13.59 -4.30
CA LEU A 159 -2.98 -12.45 -3.99
C LEU A 159 -3.78 -12.00 -5.22
N LYS A 160 -3.17 -12.01 -6.42
CA LYS A 160 -3.84 -11.59 -7.66
C LYS A 160 -5.01 -12.52 -7.98
N LEU A 161 -4.74 -13.82 -8.00
CA LEU A 161 -5.77 -14.84 -8.25
C LEU A 161 -6.87 -14.81 -7.18
N PHE A 162 -6.53 -14.55 -5.93
CA PHE A 162 -7.48 -14.43 -4.83
C PHE A 162 -8.44 -13.25 -5.03
N VAL A 163 -7.90 -12.07 -5.34
CA VAL A 163 -8.68 -10.86 -5.60
C VAL A 163 -9.58 -11.02 -6.85
N GLU A 164 -9.07 -11.63 -7.92
CA GLU A 164 -9.85 -11.96 -9.11
C GLU A 164 -11.04 -12.88 -8.80
N LYS A 165 -10.83 -13.93 -8.03
CA LYS A 165 -11.90 -14.84 -7.60
C LYS A 165 -12.97 -14.14 -6.76
N ILE A 166 -12.57 -13.31 -5.80
CA ILE A 166 -13.52 -12.52 -4.99
C ILE A 166 -14.36 -11.62 -5.89
N TYR A 167 -13.72 -10.92 -6.82
CA TYR A 167 -14.42 -10.04 -7.74
C TYR A 167 -15.50 -10.81 -8.53
N HIS A 168 -15.15 -11.93 -9.12
CA HIS A 168 -16.11 -12.75 -9.87
C HIS A 168 -17.26 -13.30 -9.00
N LEU A 169 -17.01 -13.67 -7.75
CA LEU A 169 -18.05 -14.12 -6.83
C LEU A 169 -19.02 -12.99 -6.46
N ILE A 170 -18.53 -11.78 -6.25
CA ILE A 170 -19.38 -10.62 -5.92
C ILE A 170 -20.18 -10.19 -7.16
N ASP A 171 -19.55 -10.12 -8.33
CA ASP A 171 -20.20 -9.71 -9.59
C ASP A 171 -21.30 -10.70 -10.00
N SER A 172 -21.04 -12.01 -9.94
CA SER A 172 -22.04 -13.04 -10.24
C SER A 172 -23.22 -13.03 -9.25
N SER A 173 -22.98 -12.72 -7.99
CA SER A 173 -24.04 -12.60 -6.97
C SER A 173 -24.94 -11.37 -7.23
N SER A 174 -24.38 -10.30 -7.77
CA SER A 174 -25.12 -9.07 -8.11
C SER A 174 -26.09 -9.30 -9.28
N GLN A 175 -25.80 -10.23 -10.19
CA GLN A 175 -26.69 -10.61 -11.29
C GLN A 175 -27.83 -11.54 -10.88
N THR A 176 -27.73 -12.20 -9.72
CA THR A 176 -28.73 -13.16 -9.23
C THR A 176 -29.78 -12.52 -8.30
N LEU A 177 -29.53 -11.29 -7.84
CA LEU A 177 -30.39 -10.53 -6.92
C LEU A 177 -31.21 -9.41 -7.60
N LEU A 178 -31.22 -9.36 -8.93
CA LEU A 178 -32.07 -8.53 -9.78
C LEU A 178 -33.04 -9.43 -10.59
#